data_b31f79bc69c07ccd6cd1f4a44cf5bfaa
#
_entry.id   b31f79bc69c07ccd6cd1f4a44cf5bfaa
#
_cell.length_a   1.000
_cell.length_b   1.000
_cell.length_c   1.000
_cell.angle_alpha   90.00
_cell.angle_beta   90.00
_cell.angle_gamma   90.00
#
_symmetry.space_group_name_H-M   'P 1'
#
loop_
_entity.id
_entity.type
_entity.pdbx_description
1 polymer ?
#
loop_
_entity_poly.entity_id
_entity_poly.type
_entity_poly.pdbx_seq_one_letter_code
_entity_poly.pdbx_strand_id
1 'polypeptide(L)'
;MMKRIIFLLVLSCGLALPSAVMAQSSDSDHVEVGVFADYLNLSTTSPHINFVGVGGRAAFNVHPNVQLEGEMSYDFERNYTSVFTNGVTSQFVQTRVRPLTALFGPKFQTSSGPFRAYVTGKLGFVNFSVSDQNAPSGFVGALGGVQTGDTRFAMYPGGGVEGFWGPFGLRLEAGDEIYFDSGTHNNLKVTFGPAIRF
;
A
#
# COMPACT_ATOMS: atom_id res chain seq x y z
N MET A 1 -7.87 -0.36 -25.01
CA MET A 1 -6.65 0.16 -25.64
C MET A 1 -5.94 1.18 -24.74
N MET A 2 -6.61 2.15 -24.12
CA MET A 2 -6.02 3.16 -23.21
C MET A 2 -5.26 2.59 -21.99
N LYS A 3 -5.74 1.53 -21.34
CA LYS A 3 -5.09 0.95 -20.16
C LYS A 3 -3.68 0.40 -20.43
N ARG A 4 -3.41 -0.10 -21.64
CA ARG A 4 -2.09 -0.60 -22.04
C ARG A 4 -1.09 0.53 -22.34
N ILE A 5 -1.58 1.68 -22.79
CA ILE A 5 -0.75 2.86 -23.09
C ILE A 5 -0.28 3.50 -21.78
N ILE A 6 -1.14 3.59 -20.76
CA ILE A 6 -0.79 4.13 -19.45
C ILE A 6 0.27 3.25 -18.77
N PHE A 7 0.14 1.93 -18.86
CA PHE A 7 1.11 1.00 -18.29
C PHE A 7 2.50 1.10 -18.97
N LEU A 8 2.53 1.25 -20.29
CA LEU A 8 3.78 1.47 -21.05
C LEU A 8 4.41 2.84 -20.75
N LEU A 9 3.63 3.87 -20.52
CA LEU A 9 4.11 5.21 -20.17
C LEU A 9 4.73 5.25 -18.77
N VAL A 10 4.13 4.57 -17.80
CA VAL A 10 4.68 4.43 -16.44
C VAL A 10 5.96 3.59 -16.45
N LEU A 11 6.00 2.52 -17.25
CA LEU A 11 7.19 1.66 -17.39
C LEU A 11 8.34 2.39 -18.11
N SER A 12 8.06 3.21 -19.11
CA SER A 12 9.08 3.97 -19.83
C SER A 12 9.64 5.13 -19.02
N CYS A 13 8.85 5.75 -18.14
CA CYS A 13 9.31 6.79 -17.21
C CYS A 13 10.26 6.21 -16.15
N GLY A 14 10.00 4.98 -15.68
CA GLY A 14 10.87 4.28 -14.73
C GLY A 14 12.22 3.85 -15.29
N LEU A 15 12.32 3.62 -16.62
CA LEU A 15 13.55 3.19 -17.28
C LEU A 15 14.46 4.36 -17.73
N ALA A 16 13.95 5.59 -17.77
CA ALA A 16 14.72 6.77 -18.20
C ALA A 16 15.54 7.43 -17.08
N LEU A 17 15.33 7.04 -15.82
CA LEU A 17 16.01 7.64 -14.66
C LEU A 17 17.46 7.16 -14.37
N PRO A 18 17.97 6.00 -14.85
CA PRO A 18 19.30 5.54 -14.44
C PRO A 18 20.48 6.36 -15.00
N SER A 19 20.29 7.10 -16.07
CA SER A 19 21.43 7.73 -16.77
C SER A 19 21.86 9.08 -16.20
N ALA A 20 21.01 9.76 -15.44
CA ALA A 20 21.30 11.09 -14.91
C ALA A 20 21.93 11.09 -13.50
N VAL A 21 21.89 9.96 -12.80
CA VAL A 21 22.23 9.87 -11.36
C VAL A 21 23.65 9.36 -11.10
N MET A 22 24.34 8.82 -12.12
CA MET A 22 25.71 8.28 -11.98
C MET A 22 26.81 9.36 -11.89
N ALA A 23 26.47 10.65 -11.89
CA ALA A 23 27.47 11.73 -12.04
C ALA A 23 27.82 12.48 -10.76
N GLN A 24 27.29 12.12 -9.59
CA GLN A 24 27.65 12.79 -8.33
C GLN A 24 27.88 11.80 -7.21
N SER A 25 29.08 11.28 -7.13
CA SER A 25 29.60 10.64 -5.91
C SER A 25 30.05 11.74 -4.93
N SER A 26 29.18 12.19 -4.08
CA SER A 26 29.56 12.91 -2.84
C SER A 26 28.47 12.77 -1.78
N ASP A 27 28.73 11.94 -0.83
CA ASP A 27 28.42 11.95 0.61
C ASP A 27 26.98 12.16 1.12
N SER A 28 25.96 12.15 0.28
CA SER A 28 24.57 12.13 0.77
C SER A 28 23.65 11.45 -0.24
N ASP A 29 23.21 10.25 0.10
CA ASP A 29 22.11 9.58 -0.62
C ASP A 29 20.85 10.46 -0.51
N HIS A 30 20.46 11.13 -1.59
CA HIS A 30 19.34 12.07 -1.59
C HIS A 30 18.00 11.41 -1.89
N VAL A 31 18.03 10.31 -2.64
CA VAL A 31 16.84 9.63 -3.13
C VAL A 31 16.91 8.14 -2.80
N GLU A 32 15.81 7.60 -2.34
CA GLU A 32 15.61 6.16 -2.14
C GLU A 32 14.38 5.71 -2.95
N VAL A 33 14.51 4.63 -3.69
CA VAL A 33 13.41 4.00 -4.43
C VAL A 33 13.36 2.53 -4.09
N GLY A 34 12.17 2.00 -3.85
CA GLY A 34 11.99 0.59 -3.50
C GLY A 34 10.72 -0.01 -4.05
N VAL A 35 10.72 -1.33 -4.14
CA VAL A 35 9.52 -2.13 -4.36
C VAL A 35 9.33 -3.05 -3.17
N PHE A 36 8.11 -3.46 -2.89
CA PHE A 36 7.83 -4.29 -1.74
C PHE A 36 6.67 -5.26 -1.97
N ALA A 37 6.71 -6.38 -1.27
CA ALA A 37 5.54 -7.20 -1.02
C ALA A 37 4.76 -6.58 0.15
N ASP A 38 3.43 -6.61 0.04
CA ASP A 38 2.50 -6.05 1.01
C ASP A 38 1.64 -7.15 1.60
N TYR A 39 1.44 -7.11 2.91
CA TYR A 39 0.47 -7.91 3.65
C TYR A 39 -0.44 -6.96 4.43
N LEU A 40 -1.74 -7.02 4.15
CA LEU A 40 -2.77 -6.24 4.82
C LEU A 40 -3.80 -7.16 5.46
N ASN A 41 -3.98 -7.03 6.77
CA ASN A 41 -5.05 -7.69 7.52
C ASN A 41 -6.22 -6.72 7.74
N LEU A 42 -7.30 -6.93 7.00
CA LEU A 42 -8.51 -6.11 7.11
C LEU A 42 -9.34 -6.59 8.29
N SER A 43 -9.33 -5.82 9.38
CA SER A 43 -10.01 -6.18 10.64
C SER A 43 -11.51 -5.90 10.65
N THR A 44 -12.00 -5.13 9.69
CA THR A 44 -13.40 -4.68 9.57
C THR A 44 -14.37 -5.82 9.25
N THR A 45 -13.87 -6.94 8.74
CA THR A 45 -14.68 -8.08 8.32
C THR A 45 -14.65 -9.19 9.37
N SER A 46 -15.75 -9.94 9.50
CA SER A 46 -15.80 -11.16 10.32
C SER A 46 -16.20 -12.35 9.44
N PRO A 47 -15.28 -13.30 9.18
CA PRO A 47 -13.88 -13.37 9.61
C PRO A 47 -13.00 -12.31 8.95
N HIS A 48 -11.85 -12.00 9.58
CA HIS A 48 -10.85 -11.08 9.02
C HIS A 48 -10.35 -11.54 7.65
N ILE A 49 -10.18 -10.59 6.71
CA ILE A 49 -9.68 -10.88 5.37
C ILE A 49 -8.21 -10.44 5.31
N ASN A 50 -7.36 -11.36 4.85
CA ASN A 50 -5.95 -11.09 4.63
C ASN A 50 -5.70 -10.86 3.14
N PHE A 51 -5.06 -9.75 2.82
CA PHE A 51 -4.60 -9.43 1.48
C PHE A 51 -3.09 -9.60 1.39
N VAL A 52 -2.64 -9.92 0.20
CA VAL A 52 -1.23 -9.89 -0.18
C VAL A 52 -1.15 -9.09 -1.47
N GLY A 53 -0.18 -8.21 -1.55
CA GLY A 53 -0.03 -7.30 -2.66
C GLY A 53 1.42 -6.98 -2.98
N VAL A 54 1.58 -6.01 -3.84
CA VAL A 54 2.87 -5.43 -4.20
C VAL A 54 2.75 -3.92 -4.26
N GLY A 55 3.86 -3.24 -3.96
CA GLY A 55 3.90 -1.80 -4.01
C GLY A 55 5.25 -1.25 -4.40
N GLY A 56 5.27 0.06 -4.59
CA GLY A 56 6.46 0.84 -4.82
C GLY A 56 6.50 2.05 -3.89
N ARG A 57 7.70 2.50 -3.57
CA ARG A 57 7.94 3.68 -2.76
C ARG A 57 9.09 4.52 -3.32
N ALA A 58 9.00 5.81 -3.05
CA ALA A 58 10.08 6.75 -3.33
C ALA A 58 10.20 7.70 -2.15
N ALA A 59 11.43 8.00 -1.73
CA ALA A 59 11.72 8.89 -0.62
C ALA A 59 12.84 9.85 -0.98
N PHE A 60 12.76 11.06 -0.41
CA PHE A 60 13.74 12.12 -0.55
C PHE A 60 14.27 12.52 0.82
N ASN A 61 15.58 12.54 0.97
CA ASN A 61 16.23 13.03 2.18
C ASN A 61 16.13 14.55 2.23
N VAL A 62 15.37 15.07 3.20
CA VAL A 62 15.31 16.52 3.50
C VAL A 62 16.26 16.90 4.64
N HIS A 63 16.70 15.91 5.43
CA HIS A 63 17.66 16.03 6.52
C HIS A 63 18.30 14.65 6.76
N PRO A 64 19.52 14.53 7.31
CA PRO A 64 20.15 13.23 7.57
C PRO A 64 19.28 12.21 8.34
N ASN A 65 18.37 12.68 9.18
CA ASN A 65 17.46 11.85 9.96
C ASN A 65 15.99 11.94 9.50
N VAL A 66 15.68 12.69 8.43
CA VAL A 66 14.30 12.91 7.98
C VAL A 66 14.20 12.74 6.47
N GLN A 67 13.30 11.87 6.06
CA GLN A 67 12.91 11.68 4.66
C GLN A 67 11.45 12.05 4.47
N LEU A 68 11.09 12.50 3.27
CA LEU A 68 9.71 12.53 2.79
C LEU A 68 9.50 11.36 1.87
N GLU A 69 8.52 10.54 2.16
CA GLU A 69 8.24 9.29 1.46
C GLU A 69 6.83 9.26 0.90
N GLY A 70 6.72 8.83 -0.35
CA GLY A 70 5.47 8.44 -0.98
C GLY A 70 5.48 6.97 -1.33
N GLU A 71 4.37 6.28 -1.08
CA GLU A 71 4.21 4.87 -1.45
C GLU A 71 2.84 4.60 -2.03
N MET A 72 2.78 3.58 -2.88
CA MET A 72 1.54 3.05 -3.41
C MET A 72 1.60 1.53 -3.41
N SER A 73 0.55 0.89 -2.91
CA SER A 73 0.40 -0.56 -2.89
C SER A 73 -0.90 -0.99 -3.57
N TYR A 74 -0.83 -2.14 -4.18
CA TYR A 74 -1.91 -2.79 -4.89
C TYR A 74 -2.04 -4.23 -4.39
N ASP A 75 -3.14 -4.51 -3.69
CA ASP A 75 -3.42 -5.82 -3.16
C ASP A 75 -4.13 -6.70 -4.18
N PHE A 76 -3.78 -7.99 -4.19
CA PHE A 76 -4.40 -8.97 -5.07
C PHE A 76 -5.82 -9.27 -4.60
N GLU A 77 -6.69 -9.46 -5.58
CA GLU A 77 -8.10 -9.71 -5.38
C GLU A 77 -8.36 -10.92 -4.45
N ARG A 78 -9.25 -10.72 -3.49
CA ARG A 78 -9.74 -11.79 -2.61
C ARG A 78 -11.24 -11.96 -2.75
N ASN A 79 -11.65 -13.22 -2.78
CA ASN A 79 -13.05 -13.59 -2.82
C ASN A 79 -13.58 -13.73 -1.37
N TYR A 80 -14.67 -13.05 -1.10
CA TYR A 80 -15.44 -13.19 0.13
C TYR A 80 -16.81 -13.76 -0.21
N THR A 81 -17.20 -14.83 0.49
CA THR A 81 -18.51 -15.45 0.30
C THR A 81 -19.41 -15.07 1.46
N SER A 82 -20.51 -14.41 1.19
CA SER A 82 -21.57 -14.11 2.14
C SER A 82 -22.83 -14.89 1.81
N VAL A 83 -23.64 -15.15 2.85
CA VAL A 83 -24.95 -15.79 2.71
C VAL A 83 -26.01 -14.70 2.76
N PHE A 84 -26.73 -14.53 1.69
CA PHE A 84 -27.93 -13.69 1.64
C PHE A 84 -29.17 -14.53 1.83
N THR A 85 -30.00 -14.17 2.80
CA THR A 85 -31.27 -14.86 3.08
C THR A 85 -32.41 -13.86 3.00
N ASN A 86 -33.41 -14.14 2.18
CA ASN A 86 -34.62 -13.33 2.06
C ASN A 86 -35.80 -13.91 2.89
N GLY A 87 -35.52 -14.80 3.86
CA GLY A 87 -36.53 -15.48 4.68
C GLY A 87 -37.12 -16.75 4.06
N VAL A 88 -36.94 -16.98 2.76
CA VAL A 88 -37.47 -18.16 2.03
C VAL A 88 -36.33 -18.97 1.41
N THR A 89 -35.34 -18.27 0.85
CA THR A 89 -34.19 -18.91 0.18
C THR A 89 -32.89 -18.28 0.68
N SER A 90 -31.83 -19.08 0.78
CA SER A 90 -30.47 -18.63 1.06
C SER A 90 -29.64 -18.78 -0.19
N GLN A 91 -28.93 -17.71 -0.57
CA GLN A 91 -28.03 -17.70 -1.72
C GLN A 91 -26.63 -17.28 -1.27
N PHE A 92 -25.62 -17.94 -1.85
CA PHE A 92 -24.22 -17.56 -1.67
C PHE A 92 -23.85 -16.47 -2.67
N VAL A 93 -23.45 -15.30 -2.16
CA VAL A 93 -22.96 -14.20 -2.98
C VAL A 93 -21.46 -14.12 -2.81
N GLN A 94 -20.74 -14.18 -3.93
CA GLN A 94 -19.28 -13.97 -3.93
C GLN A 94 -18.97 -12.52 -4.23
N THR A 95 -18.32 -11.86 -3.29
CA THR A 95 -17.83 -10.50 -3.44
C THR A 95 -16.31 -10.53 -3.60
N ARG A 96 -15.82 -9.89 -4.64
CA ARG A 96 -14.39 -9.70 -4.89
C ARG A 96 -14.00 -8.34 -4.39
N VAL A 97 -12.93 -8.30 -3.62
CA VAL A 97 -12.41 -7.06 -3.04
C VAL A 97 -10.95 -6.90 -3.36
N ARG A 98 -10.58 -5.67 -3.70
CA ARG A 98 -9.21 -5.31 -4.04
C ARG A 98 -8.92 -3.90 -3.54
N PRO A 99 -8.07 -3.74 -2.51
CA PRO A 99 -7.56 -2.47 -2.07
C PRO A 99 -6.48 -1.91 -2.98
N LEU A 100 -6.47 -0.59 -3.13
CA LEU A 100 -5.37 0.21 -3.68
C LEU A 100 -5.11 1.34 -2.69
N THR A 101 -3.92 1.40 -2.13
CA THR A 101 -3.54 2.39 -1.14
C THR A 101 -2.46 3.31 -1.70
N ALA A 102 -2.58 4.62 -1.43
CA ALA A 102 -1.53 5.59 -1.71
C ALA A 102 -1.33 6.49 -0.49
N LEU A 103 -0.10 6.56 0.00
CA LEU A 103 0.29 7.22 1.24
C LEU A 103 1.51 8.12 1.02
N PHE A 104 1.56 9.24 1.73
CA PHE A 104 2.67 10.18 1.71
C PHE A 104 2.90 10.76 3.10
N GLY A 105 4.16 10.88 3.52
CA GLY A 105 4.49 11.48 4.82
C GLY A 105 5.96 11.40 5.20
N PRO A 106 6.31 11.94 6.37
CA PRO A 106 7.68 11.91 6.89
C PRO A 106 8.06 10.52 7.42
N LYS A 107 9.33 10.18 7.22
CA LYS A 107 10.03 9.06 7.86
C LYS A 107 11.19 9.63 8.69
N PHE A 108 11.23 9.29 9.96
CA PHE A 108 12.27 9.69 10.92
C PHE A 108 13.17 8.49 11.21
N GLN A 109 14.45 8.59 10.85
CA GLN A 109 15.42 7.51 10.97
C GLN A 109 16.51 7.80 12.00
N THR A 110 17.05 6.75 12.63
CA THR A 110 18.03 6.88 13.72
C THR A 110 19.40 7.36 13.25
N SER A 111 19.79 7.03 12.02
CA SER A 111 21.09 7.40 11.47
C SER A 111 21.06 7.37 9.93
N SER A 112 22.11 7.88 9.32
CA SER A 112 22.38 7.72 7.88
C SER A 112 23.27 6.52 7.56
N GLY A 113 23.58 5.68 8.56
CA GLY A 113 24.42 4.49 8.43
C GLY A 113 23.82 3.35 7.61
N PRO A 114 24.54 2.22 7.50
CA PRO A 114 24.08 1.09 6.72
C PRO A 114 22.91 0.34 7.34
N PHE A 115 22.70 0.43 8.65
CA PHE A 115 21.54 -0.12 9.35
C PHE A 115 20.80 0.97 10.08
N ARG A 116 19.48 1.05 9.86
CA ARG A 116 18.62 2.10 10.40
C ARG A 116 17.34 1.51 10.96
N ALA A 117 16.94 2.00 12.11
CA ALA A 117 15.56 1.89 12.57
C ALA A 117 14.86 3.23 12.30
N TYR A 118 13.56 3.19 12.04
CA TYR A 118 12.79 4.39 11.75
C TYR A 118 11.35 4.28 12.22
N VAL A 119 10.71 5.43 12.36
CA VAL A 119 9.27 5.57 12.50
C VAL A 119 8.74 6.45 11.37
N THR A 120 7.50 6.23 10.97
CA THR A 120 6.86 6.99 9.90
C THR A 120 5.43 7.31 10.25
N GLY A 121 4.93 8.43 9.73
CA GLY A 121 3.54 8.81 9.80
C GLY A 121 3.10 9.31 8.43
N LYS A 122 2.28 8.54 7.73
CA LYS A 122 1.84 8.86 6.37
C LYS A 122 0.34 9.13 6.35
N LEU A 123 -0.08 9.99 5.44
CA LEU A 123 -1.46 10.32 5.16
C LEU A 123 -1.75 10.04 3.68
N GLY A 124 -2.98 9.69 3.35
CA GLY A 124 -3.34 9.44 1.97
C GLY A 124 -4.74 8.89 1.82
N PHE A 125 -4.90 7.91 0.98
CA PHE A 125 -6.20 7.30 0.73
C PHE A 125 -6.07 5.81 0.42
N VAL A 126 -7.14 5.08 0.73
CA VAL A 126 -7.40 3.73 0.25
C VAL A 126 -8.62 3.77 -0.68
N ASN A 127 -8.52 3.08 -1.80
CA ASN A 127 -9.60 2.90 -2.76
C ASN A 127 -9.96 1.42 -2.84
N PHE A 128 -11.23 1.09 -2.59
CA PHE A 128 -11.72 -0.28 -2.67
C PHE A 128 -12.42 -0.52 -4.01
N SER A 129 -11.94 -1.51 -4.74
CA SER A 129 -12.65 -2.05 -5.90
C SER A 129 -13.42 -3.29 -5.45
N VAL A 130 -14.74 -3.19 -5.42
CA VAL A 130 -15.64 -4.25 -4.99
C VAL A 130 -16.48 -4.70 -6.19
N SER A 131 -16.62 -5.99 -6.41
CA SER A 131 -17.44 -6.57 -7.47
C SER A 131 -18.21 -7.77 -6.94
N ASP A 132 -19.54 -7.63 -6.89
CA ASP A 132 -20.43 -8.70 -6.48
C ASP A 132 -20.80 -9.57 -7.68
N GLN A 133 -20.62 -10.89 -7.52
CA GLN A 133 -21.01 -11.87 -8.53
C GLN A 133 -22.32 -12.55 -8.13
N ASN A 134 -23.29 -12.57 -9.06
CA ASN A 134 -24.60 -13.19 -8.86
C ASN A 134 -25.39 -12.62 -7.67
N ALA A 135 -25.25 -11.31 -7.39
CA ALA A 135 -26.01 -10.67 -6.32
C ALA A 135 -27.51 -10.61 -6.68
N PRO A 136 -28.40 -11.12 -5.83
CA PRO A 136 -29.85 -10.99 -6.04
C PRO A 136 -30.31 -9.55 -5.85
N SER A 137 -31.47 -9.20 -6.41
CA SER A 137 -32.08 -7.90 -6.20
C SER A 137 -32.29 -7.60 -4.70
N GLY A 138 -31.79 -6.46 -4.23
CA GLY A 138 -31.86 -6.07 -2.81
C GLY A 138 -30.66 -6.49 -1.96
N PHE A 139 -29.63 -7.10 -2.55
CA PHE A 139 -28.37 -7.33 -1.87
C PHE A 139 -27.63 -6.00 -1.65
N VAL A 140 -27.39 -5.67 -0.39
CA VAL A 140 -26.59 -4.51 0.01
C VAL A 140 -25.23 -5.05 0.43
N GLY A 141 -24.25 -4.96 -0.41
CA GLY A 141 -22.85 -5.39 -0.32
C GLY A 141 -22.40 -6.18 0.92
N ALA A 142 -21.59 -7.20 0.72
CA ALA A 142 -21.11 -8.08 1.82
C ALA A 142 -20.18 -7.38 2.82
N LEU A 143 -19.69 -6.20 2.53
CA LEU A 143 -18.66 -5.49 3.31
C LEU A 143 -19.19 -4.26 4.05
N GLY A 144 -20.40 -4.32 4.59
CA GLY A 144 -20.87 -3.34 5.56
C GLY A 144 -20.81 -1.87 5.12
N GLY A 145 -21.10 -1.59 3.83
CA GLY A 145 -21.13 -0.22 3.31
C GLY A 145 -20.00 0.15 2.37
N VAL A 146 -18.98 -0.69 2.20
CA VAL A 146 -17.92 -0.45 1.20
C VAL A 146 -18.46 -0.73 -0.20
N GLN A 147 -18.52 0.30 -1.04
CA GLN A 147 -18.97 0.20 -2.44
C GLN A 147 -17.79 0.32 -3.40
N THR A 148 -17.99 -0.17 -4.62
CA THR A 148 -16.98 -0.04 -5.68
C THR A 148 -16.68 1.42 -5.97
N GLY A 149 -15.39 1.77 -5.98
CA GLY A 149 -14.90 3.11 -6.26
C GLY A 149 -14.87 4.04 -5.06
N ASP A 150 -15.25 3.56 -3.89
CA ASP A 150 -15.15 4.33 -2.66
C ASP A 150 -13.69 4.62 -2.31
N THR A 151 -13.37 5.91 -2.25
CA THR A 151 -12.07 6.40 -1.81
C THR A 151 -12.20 6.94 -0.40
N ARG A 152 -11.44 6.38 0.51
CA ARG A 152 -11.45 6.73 1.94
C ARG A 152 -10.12 7.39 2.32
N PHE A 153 -10.18 8.41 3.15
CA PHE A 153 -8.97 8.97 3.75
C PHE A 153 -8.31 7.93 4.64
N ALA A 154 -6.99 7.83 4.54
CA ALA A 154 -6.19 6.88 5.30
C ALA A 154 -5.01 7.57 6.02
N MET A 155 -4.65 7.01 7.17
CA MET A 155 -3.47 7.34 7.94
C MET A 155 -2.66 6.07 8.19
N TYR A 156 -1.34 6.21 8.25
CA TYR A 156 -0.46 5.08 8.50
C TYR A 156 0.65 5.48 9.48
N PRO A 157 0.44 5.35 10.79
CA PRO A 157 1.52 5.30 11.76
C PRO A 157 2.23 3.94 11.67
N GLY A 158 3.53 3.96 11.50
CA GLY A 158 4.31 2.75 11.35
C GLY A 158 5.77 2.93 11.73
N GLY A 159 6.53 1.85 11.57
CA GLY A 159 7.95 1.86 11.80
C GLY A 159 8.60 0.60 11.25
N GLY A 160 9.92 0.62 11.17
CA GLY A 160 10.63 -0.49 10.57
C GLY A 160 12.12 -0.42 10.74
N VAL A 161 12.76 -1.34 10.05
CA VAL A 161 14.21 -1.43 9.95
C VAL A 161 14.61 -1.56 8.49
N GLU A 162 15.74 -0.97 8.16
CA GLU A 162 16.35 -1.07 6.84
C GLU A 162 17.85 -1.30 6.96
N GLY A 163 18.38 -2.11 6.06
CA GLY A 163 19.81 -2.38 5.98
C GLY A 163 20.31 -2.18 4.57
N PHE A 164 21.40 -1.43 4.40
CA PHE A 164 22.00 -1.11 3.12
C PHE A 164 23.41 -1.66 2.98
N TRP A 165 23.72 -2.17 1.80
CA TRP A 165 25.04 -2.61 1.37
C TRP A 165 25.40 -1.85 0.09
N GLY A 166 26.10 -0.72 0.26
CA GLY A 166 26.26 0.24 -0.83
C GLY A 166 24.93 0.86 -1.25
N PRO A 167 24.61 0.89 -2.54
CA PRO A 167 23.33 1.45 -3.01
C PRO A 167 22.13 0.54 -2.77
N PHE A 168 22.33 -0.75 -2.51
CA PHE A 168 21.26 -1.72 -2.37
C PHE A 168 20.89 -1.94 -0.90
N GLY A 169 19.61 -2.08 -0.63
CA GLY A 169 19.10 -2.34 0.71
C GLY A 169 17.91 -3.27 0.74
N LEU A 170 17.59 -3.71 1.95
CA LEU A 170 16.36 -4.40 2.29
C LEU A 170 15.65 -3.64 3.39
N ARG A 171 14.32 -3.58 3.31
CA ARG A 171 13.48 -2.88 4.28
C ARG A 171 12.33 -3.76 4.72
N LEU A 172 12.08 -3.77 6.04
CA LEU A 172 10.93 -4.36 6.68
C LEU A 172 10.21 -3.25 7.45
N GLU A 173 8.92 -3.08 7.21
CA GLU A 173 8.07 -2.09 7.87
C GLU A 173 6.78 -2.73 8.34
N ALA A 174 6.28 -2.32 9.50
CA ALA A 174 4.98 -2.69 10.02
C ALA A 174 4.28 -1.46 10.61
N GLY A 175 2.98 -1.40 10.47
CA GLY A 175 2.18 -0.29 10.98
C GLY A 175 0.69 -0.59 10.92
N ASP A 176 -0.09 0.41 11.29
CA ASP A 176 -1.54 0.36 11.27
C ASP A 176 -2.09 1.23 10.13
N GLU A 177 -2.65 0.60 9.10
CA GLU A 177 -3.36 1.33 8.05
C GLU A 177 -4.78 1.63 8.52
N ILE A 178 -4.97 2.86 8.98
CA ILE A 178 -6.23 3.35 9.53
C ILE A 178 -6.97 4.08 8.43
N TYR A 179 -8.18 3.62 8.08
CA TYR A 179 -9.06 4.38 7.20
C TYR A 179 -10.36 4.77 7.89
N PHE A 180 -10.98 5.83 7.39
CA PHE A 180 -12.17 6.43 7.97
C PHE A 180 -13.37 6.23 7.06
N ASP A 181 -14.34 5.43 7.54
CA ASP A 181 -15.61 5.17 6.87
C ASP A 181 -16.69 4.99 7.93
N SER A 182 -17.48 6.03 8.21
CA SER A 182 -18.50 6.04 9.27
C SER A 182 -17.98 5.56 10.64
N GLY A 183 -16.66 5.52 10.81
CA GLY A 183 -15.92 5.05 11.97
C GLY A 183 -14.43 4.97 11.65
N THR A 184 -13.66 4.48 12.62
CA THR A 184 -12.21 4.27 12.49
C THR A 184 -11.95 2.78 12.33
N HIS A 185 -11.24 2.39 11.28
CA HIS A 185 -10.92 1.00 10.97
C HIS A 185 -9.41 0.81 10.96
N ASN A 186 -8.91 0.02 11.89
CA ASN A 186 -7.50 -0.28 12.09
C ASN A 186 -7.13 -1.58 11.40
N ASN A 187 -6.04 -1.58 10.61
CA ASN A 187 -5.63 -2.74 9.81
C ASN A 187 -4.13 -2.91 9.88
N LEU A 188 -3.67 -4.06 10.34
CA LEU A 188 -2.25 -4.36 10.34
C LEU A 188 -1.73 -4.47 8.92
N LYS A 189 -0.73 -3.63 8.60
CA LYS A 189 0.00 -3.67 7.34
C LYS A 189 1.46 -3.99 7.59
N VAL A 190 2.01 -4.94 6.83
CA VAL A 190 3.43 -5.32 6.89
C VAL A 190 3.97 -5.31 5.48
N THR A 191 5.08 -4.62 5.26
CA THR A 191 5.74 -4.56 3.96
C THR A 191 7.19 -5.02 4.06
N PHE A 192 7.65 -5.75 3.05
CA PHE A 192 9.03 -6.21 2.93
C PHE A 192 9.50 -6.11 1.48
N GLY A 193 10.69 -5.56 1.26
CA GLY A 193 11.23 -5.49 -0.10
C GLY A 193 12.59 -4.83 -0.21
N PRO A 194 13.19 -4.90 -1.42
CA PRO A 194 14.43 -4.23 -1.74
C PRO A 194 14.23 -2.72 -1.95
N ALA A 195 15.29 -1.98 -1.68
CA ALA A 195 15.41 -0.56 -1.95
C ALA A 195 16.78 -0.24 -2.58
N ILE A 196 16.82 0.84 -3.34
CA ILE A 196 18.06 1.38 -3.92
C ILE A 196 18.11 2.85 -3.53
N ARG A 197 19.30 3.32 -3.11
CA ARG A 197 19.56 4.70 -2.74
C ARG A 197 20.64 5.31 -3.65
N PHE A 198 20.49 6.61 -3.91
CA PHE A 198 21.39 7.38 -4.78
C PHE A 198 21.83 8.66 -4.09
#